data_84f0d77a13b495b93f71ccfaee1e87a2
#
_entry.id   84f0d77a13b495b93f71ccfaee1e87a2
#
_cell.length_a   1.000
_cell.length_b   1.000
_cell.length_c   1.000
_cell.angle_alpha   90.00
_cell.angle_beta   90.00
_cell.angle_gamma   90.00
#
_symmetry.space_group_name_H-M   'P 1'
#
loop_
_entity.id
_entity.type
_entity.pdbx_description
1 polymer ?
#
loop_
_entity_poly.entity_id
_entity_poly.type
_entity_poly.pdbx_seq_one_letter_code
_entity_poly.pdbx_strand_id
1 'polypeptide(L)'
;LSSAASDVYKRQAVDRAIKISKLIQRGEKAKKWESLRKEIHDDIITNAWSKKKQAFTQSYGSEELDSSVLLMESYGFIKANNIKFIKTVKSIENELMFEGLLFRYKNKDDFGEPKSSFTVCTFWFIDSLYKIGEKKKAKKMFDKLLSYSNHLGLFSEDIDFKSKELLGNFPQAYSHLALIETALNFNN
;
A
#
# COMPACT_ATOMS: atom_id res chain seq x y z
N LEU A 1 7.11 -0.07 -18.75
CA LEU A 1 7.08 1.04 -17.79
C LEU A 1 7.41 0.53 -16.40
N SER A 2 8.33 1.21 -15.67
CA SER A 2 8.63 0.82 -14.30
C SER A 2 7.44 1.12 -13.39
N SER A 3 7.03 0.14 -12.56
CA SER A 3 5.99 0.36 -11.55
C SER A 3 6.56 1.21 -10.42
N ALA A 4 5.86 2.28 -10.04
CA ALA A 4 6.26 3.14 -8.92
C ALA A 4 6.47 2.35 -7.61
N ALA A 5 5.62 1.36 -7.35
CA ALA A 5 5.78 0.47 -6.21
C ALA A 5 7.08 -0.35 -6.29
N SER A 6 7.43 -0.89 -7.48
CA SER A 6 8.70 -1.63 -7.68
C SER A 6 9.93 -0.77 -7.41
N ASP A 7 9.89 0.50 -7.79
CA ASP A 7 11.00 1.43 -7.54
C ASP A 7 11.11 1.80 -6.05
N VAL A 8 9.97 1.87 -5.33
CA VAL A 8 9.98 2.00 -3.85
C VAL A 8 10.64 0.79 -3.21
N TYR A 9 10.41 -0.44 -3.70
CA TYR A 9 11.10 -1.64 -3.19
C TYR A 9 12.61 -1.61 -3.48
N LYS A 10 13.04 -1.13 -4.65
CA LYS A 10 14.47 -0.93 -4.95
C LYS A 10 15.11 0.04 -3.96
N ARG A 11 14.47 1.18 -3.72
CA ARG A 11 14.94 2.16 -2.71
C ARG A 11 14.96 1.54 -1.31
N GLN A 12 13.96 0.73 -0.94
CA GLN A 12 13.92 0.02 0.34
C GLN A 12 15.11 -0.94 0.48
N ALA A 13 15.45 -1.70 -0.55
CA ALA A 13 16.60 -2.61 -0.54
C ALA A 13 17.90 -1.85 -0.23
N VAL A 14 18.12 -0.71 -0.88
CA VAL A 14 19.29 0.15 -0.62
C VAL A 14 19.26 0.69 0.83
N ASP A 15 18.09 1.12 1.33
CA ASP A 15 17.94 1.58 2.72
C ASP A 15 18.27 0.47 3.74
N ARG A 16 17.84 -0.75 3.50
CA ARG A 16 18.16 -1.90 4.35
C ARG A 16 19.64 -2.27 4.28
N ALA A 17 20.26 -2.22 3.10
CA ALA A 17 21.69 -2.44 2.93
C ALA A 17 22.52 -1.41 3.73
N ILE A 18 22.13 -0.13 3.71
CA ILE A 18 22.77 0.92 4.53
C ILE A 18 22.65 0.59 6.02
N LYS A 19 21.45 0.26 6.51
CA LYS A 19 21.20 -0.07 7.92
C LYS A 19 22.02 -1.28 8.36
N ILE A 20 22.01 -2.36 7.59
CA ILE A 20 22.80 -3.56 7.87
C ILE A 20 24.30 -3.24 7.88
N SER A 21 24.80 -2.52 6.89
CA SER A 21 26.22 -2.13 6.81
C SER A 21 26.68 -1.36 8.03
N LYS A 22 25.84 -0.47 8.57
CA LYS A 22 26.12 0.26 9.81
C LYS A 22 26.14 -0.67 11.03
N LEU A 23 25.21 -1.61 11.12
CA LEU A 23 25.13 -2.59 12.21
C LEU A 23 26.36 -3.50 12.28
N ILE A 24 26.87 -3.95 11.11
CA ILE A 24 28.06 -4.82 11.03
C ILE A 24 29.39 -4.03 10.94
N GLN A 25 29.37 -2.74 11.29
CA GLN A 25 30.53 -1.84 11.31
C GLN A 25 31.31 -1.73 9.98
N ARG A 26 30.64 -1.90 8.86
CA ARG A 26 31.18 -1.70 7.49
C ARG A 26 30.63 -0.43 6.83
N GLY A 27 30.60 0.67 7.59
CA GLY A 27 29.96 1.93 7.16
C GLY A 27 30.61 2.66 6.00
N GLU A 28 31.84 2.31 5.56
CA GLU A 28 32.50 2.93 4.41
C GLU A 28 31.68 2.82 3.11
N LYS A 29 31.03 1.67 2.91
CA LYS A 29 30.15 1.42 1.75
C LYS A 29 28.84 2.20 1.86
N ALA A 30 28.43 2.58 3.07
CA ALA A 30 27.15 3.25 3.33
C ALA A 30 27.03 4.61 2.62
N LYS A 31 28.11 5.39 2.53
CA LYS A 31 28.11 6.73 1.88
C LYS A 31 27.67 6.68 0.42
N LYS A 32 28.21 5.72 -0.36
CA LYS A 32 27.83 5.54 -1.77
C LYS A 32 26.35 5.14 -1.90
N TRP A 33 25.88 4.27 -1.04
CA TRP A 33 24.48 3.82 -1.04
C TRP A 33 23.51 4.89 -0.53
N GLU A 34 23.95 5.79 0.36
CA GLU A 34 23.13 6.94 0.80
C GLU A 34 22.85 7.90 -0.38
N SER A 35 23.84 8.15 -1.24
CA SER A 35 23.63 8.92 -2.47
C SER A 35 22.65 8.23 -3.41
N LEU A 36 22.87 6.94 -3.70
CA LEU A 36 21.98 6.14 -4.54
C LEU A 36 20.54 6.10 -4.00
N ARG A 37 20.38 5.91 -2.67
CA ARG A 37 19.06 5.94 -2.04
C ARG A 37 18.35 7.26 -2.26
N LYS A 38 19.09 8.38 -2.14
CA LYS A 38 18.54 9.72 -2.36
C LYS A 38 18.15 9.91 -3.83
N GLU A 39 19.00 9.50 -4.75
CA GLU A 39 18.75 9.58 -6.20
C GLU A 39 17.46 8.82 -6.58
N ILE A 40 17.31 7.56 -6.15
CA ILE A 40 16.11 6.77 -6.39
C ILE A 40 14.87 7.44 -5.75
N HIS A 41 15.00 7.97 -4.53
CA HIS A 41 13.91 8.66 -3.86
C HIS A 41 13.44 9.89 -4.64
N ASP A 42 14.37 10.75 -5.06
CA ASP A 42 14.06 11.99 -5.76
C ASP A 42 13.44 11.72 -7.15
N ASP A 43 13.92 10.66 -7.82
CA ASP A 43 13.37 10.19 -9.09
C ASP A 43 11.90 9.77 -8.94
N ILE A 44 11.59 8.93 -7.94
CA ILE A 44 10.21 8.48 -7.68
C ILE A 44 9.30 9.67 -7.32
N ILE A 45 9.75 10.55 -6.41
CA ILE A 45 8.97 11.73 -5.99
C ILE A 45 8.62 12.63 -7.18
N THR A 46 9.50 12.68 -8.18
CA THR A 46 9.33 13.51 -9.38
C THR A 46 8.46 12.83 -10.41
N ASN A 47 8.76 11.59 -10.76
CA ASN A 47 8.22 10.92 -11.94
C ASN A 47 6.97 10.07 -11.67
N ALA A 48 6.76 9.60 -10.42
CA ALA A 48 5.56 8.87 -10.06
C ALA A 48 4.39 9.77 -9.58
N TRP A 49 4.62 11.08 -9.45
CA TRP A 49 3.60 12.01 -8.99
C TRP A 49 2.77 12.59 -10.14
N SER A 50 1.49 12.26 -10.20
CA SER A 50 0.55 12.91 -11.09
C SER A 50 0.00 14.21 -10.48
N LYS A 51 0.22 15.34 -11.18
CA LYS A 51 -0.38 16.62 -10.80
C LYS A 51 -1.90 16.62 -11.01
N LYS A 52 -2.39 15.88 -11.99
CA LYS A 52 -3.82 15.77 -12.31
C LYS A 52 -4.56 14.96 -11.26
N LYS A 53 -4.03 13.79 -10.90
CA LYS A 53 -4.61 12.91 -9.86
C LYS A 53 -4.31 13.39 -8.45
N GLN A 54 -3.33 14.27 -8.26
CA GLN A 54 -2.80 14.67 -6.95
C GLN A 54 -2.41 13.44 -6.11
N ALA A 55 -1.79 12.44 -6.76
CA ALA A 55 -1.43 11.15 -6.18
C ALA A 55 -0.18 10.57 -6.83
N PHE A 56 0.49 9.66 -6.13
CA PHE A 56 1.41 8.73 -6.76
C PHE A 56 0.62 7.71 -7.59
N THR A 57 1.09 7.44 -8.79
CA THR A 57 0.42 6.59 -9.78
C THR A 57 1.10 5.22 -9.89
N GLN A 58 0.46 4.29 -10.57
CA GLN A 58 0.93 2.92 -10.78
C GLN A 58 2.32 2.87 -11.42
N SER A 59 2.56 3.73 -12.41
CA SER A 59 3.83 3.83 -13.13
C SER A 59 4.12 5.25 -13.58
N TYR A 60 5.39 5.54 -13.92
CA TYR A 60 5.79 6.85 -14.38
C TYR A 60 5.04 7.28 -15.65
N GLY A 61 4.54 8.51 -15.64
CA GLY A 61 3.77 9.07 -16.75
C GLY A 61 2.35 8.51 -16.92
N SER A 62 1.93 7.60 -16.04
CA SER A 62 0.56 7.08 -16.02
C SER A 62 -0.36 7.96 -15.17
N GLU A 63 -1.66 7.87 -15.44
CA GLU A 63 -2.72 8.43 -14.60
C GLU A 63 -3.47 7.33 -13.81
N GLU A 64 -3.06 6.06 -13.98
CA GLU A 64 -3.67 4.93 -13.29
C GLU A 64 -3.20 4.84 -11.84
N LEU A 65 -4.14 4.54 -10.94
CA LEU A 65 -3.84 4.32 -9.53
C LEU A 65 -3.68 2.82 -9.23
N ASP A 66 -2.80 2.52 -8.28
CA ASP A 66 -2.62 1.18 -7.72
C ASP A 66 -2.52 1.28 -6.20
N SER A 67 -3.29 0.47 -5.48
CA SER A 67 -3.31 0.46 -4.01
C SER A 67 -1.95 0.12 -3.37
N SER A 68 -1.03 -0.49 -4.11
CA SER A 68 0.32 -0.79 -3.60
C SER A 68 1.14 0.45 -3.24
N VAL A 69 0.81 1.64 -3.77
CA VAL A 69 1.47 2.89 -3.38
C VAL A 69 1.15 3.31 -1.94
N LEU A 70 0.10 2.75 -1.32
CA LEU A 70 -0.19 2.92 0.11
C LEU A 70 0.93 2.39 1.01
N LEU A 71 1.70 1.41 0.53
CA LEU A 71 2.83 0.84 1.26
C LEU A 71 4.07 1.76 1.31
N MET A 72 4.07 2.88 0.60
CA MET A 72 5.20 3.82 0.60
C MET A 72 5.57 4.29 2.00
N GLU A 73 4.58 4.49 2.88
CA GLU A 73 4.82 4.90 4.26
C GLU A 73 5.42 3.76 5.08
N SER A 74 4.83 2.57 5.04
CA SER A 74 5.29 1.38 5.78
C SER A 74 6.72 0.98 5.41
N TYR A 75 7.16 1.25 4.19
CA TYR A 75 8.55 1.04 3.75
C TYR A 75 9.50 2.20 4.09
N GLY A 76 9.00 3.24 4.76
CA GLY A 76 9.80 4.41 5.14
C GLY A 76 10.27 5.24 3.95
N PHE A 77 9.51 5.19 2.84
CA PHE A 77 9.75 6.02 1.67
C PHE A 77 9.27 7.45 1.90
N ILE A 78 8.09 7.61 2.47
CA ILE A 78 7.45 8.90 2.76
C ILE A 78 6.85 8.86 4.16
N LYS A 79 6.73 10.02 4.82
CA LYS A 79 6.08 10.10 6.12
C LYS A 79 4.56 10.20 5.98
N ALA A 80 3.81 9.63 6.93
CA ALA A 80 2.34 9.68 6.94
C ALA A 80 1.76 11.10 6.90
N ASN A 81 2.43 12.08 7.54
CA ASN A 81 2.01 13.49 7.55
C ASN A 81 2.43 14.28 6.29
N ASN A 82 3.08 13.65 5.32
CA ASN A 82 3.44 14.30 4.06
C ASN A 82 2.19 14.56 3.22
N ILE A 83 2.02 15.78 2.75
CA ILE A 83 0.83 16.20 1.98
C ILE A 83 0.62 15.36 0.71
N LYS A 84 1.70 14.93 0.04
CA LYS A 84 1.59 14.07 -1.14
C LYS A 84 1.03 12.68 -0.77
N PHE A 85 1.46 12.11 0.37
CA PHE A 85 0.92 10.83 0.83
C PHE A 85 -0.55 10.94 1.23
N ILE A 86 -0.91 11.97 2.01
CA ILE A 86 -2.30 12.22 2.40
C ILE A 86 -3.20 12.37 1.16
N LYS A 87 -2.76 13.15 0.16
CA LYS A 87 -3.50 13.31 -1.10
C LYS A 87 -3.61 11.99 -1.87
N THR A 88 -2.54 11.18 -1.91
CA THR A 88 -2.58 9.84 -2.53
C THR A 88 -3.62 8.94 -1.87
N VAL A 89 -3.64 8.88 -0.53
CA VAL A 89 -4.65 8.09 0.20
C VAL A 89 -6.06 8.55 -0.15
N LYS A 90 -6.31 9.86 -0.22
CA LYS A 90 -7.63 10.40 -0.58
C LYS A 90 -8.00 10.13 -2.05
N SER A 91 -7.05 10.23 -2.96
CA SER A 91 -7.30 9.93 -4.38
C SER A 91 -7.62 8.44 -4.59
N ILE A 92 -6.90 7.54 -3.91
CA ILE A 92 -7.17 6.10 -3.91
C ILE A 92 -8.56 5.82 -3.33
N GLU A 93 -8.93 6.46 -2.22
CA GLU A 93 -10.27 6.32 -1.67
C GLU A 93 -11.36 6.69 -2.68
N ASN A 94 -11.20 7.84 -3.32
CA ASN A 94 -12.20 8.35 -4.25
C ASN A 94 -12.33 7.49 -5.52
N GLU A 95 -11.24 6.89 -5.98
CA GLU A 95 -11.22 6.20 -7.27
C GLU A 95 -11.31 4.68 -7.14
N LEU A 96 -10.63 4.09 -6.16
CA LEU A 96 -10.54 2.63 -6.01
C LEU A 96 -11.48 2.04 -4.97
N MET A 97 -12.13 2.86 -4.12
CA MET A 97 -13.10 2.35 -3.15
C MET A 97 -14.44 2.04 -3.82
N PHE A 98 -14.98 0.87 -3.51
CA PHE A 98 -16.32 0.49 -3.92
C PHE A 98 -16.96 -0.41 -2.83
N GLU A 99 -18.18 -0.12 -2.42
CA GLU A 99 -18.92 -0.86 -1.40
C GLU A 99 -18.13 -1.15 -0.10
N GLY A 100 -17.26 -0.21 0.30
CA GLY A 100 -16.45 -0.31 1.51
C GLY A 100 -15.20 -1.20 1.40
N LEU A 101 -14.90 -1.69 0.22
CA LEU A 101 -13.74 -2.51 -0.12
C LEU A 101 -12.91 -1.83 -1.21
N LEU A 102 -11.63 -2.15 -1.31
CA LEU A 102 -10.72 -1.49 -2.21
C LEU A 102 -10.32 -2.40 -3.40
N PHE A 103 -10.44 -1.87 -4.61
CA PHE A 103 -9.74 -2.44 -5.77
C PHE A 103 -8.23 -2.30 -5.60
N ARG A 104 -7.46 -3.22 -6.13
CA ARG A 104 -6.03 -2.99 -6.31
C ARG A 104 -5.78 -1.90 -7.35
N TYR A 105 -6.40 -2.02 -8.51
CA TYR A 105 -6.44 -1.07 -9.63
C TYR A 105 -7.74 -1.31 -10.42
N LYS A 106 -8.06 -0.42 -11.35
CA LYS A 106 -9.26 -0.56 -12.21
C LYS A 106 -8.94 -0.72 -13.69
N ASN A 107 -7.69 -0.53 -14.08
CA ASN A 107 -7.29 -0.73 -15.46
C ASN A 107 -7.36 -2.21 -15.85
N LYS A 108 -7.70 -2.46 -17.12
CA LYS A 108 -7.68 -3.79 -17.70
C LYS A 108 -6.24 -4.28 -17.85
N ASP A 109 -5.99 -5.51 -17.46
CA ASP A 109 -4.74 -6.23 -17.65
C ASP A 109 -4.94 -7.50 -18.50
N ASP A 110 -3.94 -8.40 -18.52
CA ASP A 110 -3.99 -9.66 -19.27
C ASP A 110 -5.08 -10.61 -18.77
N PHE A 111 -5.60 -10.42 -17.57
CA PHE A 111 -6.68 -11.20 -16.97
C PHE A 111 -8.05 -10.52 -17.11
N GLY A 112 -8.11 -9.32 -17.68
CA GLY A 112 -9.32 -8.54 -17.85
C GLY A 112 -9.47 -7.41 -16.83
N GLU A 113 -10.69 -6.93 -16.63
CA GLU A 113 -11.00 -5.91 -15.63
C GLU A 113 -11.20 -6.56 -14.25
N PRO A 114 -10.61 -6.01 -13.18
CA PRO A 114 -10.86 -6.50 -11.82
C PRO A 114 -12.34 -6.43 -11.45
N LYS A 115 -12.88 -7.53 -10.89
CA LYS A 115 -14.30 -7.65 -10.53
C LYS A 115 -14.54 -7.79 -9.03
N SER A 116 -13.49 -8.07 -8.28
CA SER A 116 -13.50 -8.27 -6.83
C SER A 116 -12.50 -7.34 -6.12
N SER A 117 -12.65 -7.22 -4.82
CA SER A 117 -11.68 -6.54 -3.96
C SER A 117 -10.53 -7.49 -3.68
N PHE A 118 -9.30 -7.06 -3.90
CA PHE A 118 -8.15 -7.75 -3.35
C PHE A 118 -8.04 -7.43 -1.85
N THR A 119 -8.32 -8.41 -1.00
CA THR A 119 -8.53 -8.23 0.46
C THR A 119 -7.40 -7.45 1.14
N VAL A 120 -6.16 -7.76 0.80
CA VAL A 120 -4.97 -7.09 1.34
C VAL A 120 -4.97 -5.58 1.11
N CYS A 121 -5.50 -5.11 -0.02
CA CYS A 121 -5.54 -3.68 -0.36
C CYS A 121 -6.45 -2.90 0.58
N THR A 122 -7.55 -3.50 1.02
CA THR A 122 -8.46 -2.87 1.99
C THR A 122 -7.76 -2.73 3.36
N PHE A 123 -6.99 -3.72 3.80
CA PHE A 123 -6.17 -3.60 5.01
C PHE A 123 -5.10 -2.51 4.89
N TRP A 124 -4.37 -2.41 3.77
CA TRP A 124 -3.40 -1.33 3.53
C TRP A 124 -4.03 0.06 3.58
N PHE A 125 -5.24 0.18 3.07
CA PHE A 125 -5.98 1.44 3.11
C PHE A 125 -6.37 1.81 4.54
N ILE A 126 -6.86 0.87 5.33
CA ILE A 126 -7.21 1.06 6.75
C ILE A 126 -5.97 1.48 7.55
N ASP A 127 -4.83 0.81 7.35
CA ASP A 127 -3.54 1.16 7.95
C ASP A 127 -3.13 2.60 7.58
N SER A 128 -3.23 2.94 6.31
CA SER A 128 -2.93 4.29 5.82
C SER A 128 -3.85 5.35 6.42
N LEU A 129 -5.14 5.09 6.53
CA LEU A 129 -6.10 5.99 7.19
C LEU A 129 -5.71 6.23 8.65
N TYR A 130 -5.36 5.18 9.39
CA TYR A 130 -4.91 5.30 10.77
C TYR A 130 -3.68 6.20 10.89
N LYS A 131 -2.67 5.96 10.05
CA LYS A 131 -1.39 6.67 10.04
C LYS A 131 -1.51 8.15 9.65
N ILE A 132 -2.44 8.50 8.74
CA ILE A 132 -2.70 9.91 8.40
C ILE A 132 -3.61 10.64 9.41
N GLY A 133 -4.01 9.96 10.50
CA GLY A 133 -4.80 10.54 11.61
C GLY A 133 -6.31 10.31 11.53
N GLU A 134 -6.83 9.63 10.50
CA GLU A 134 -8.26 9.30 10.36
C GLU A 134 -8.66 8.07 11.19
N LYS A 135 -8.22 8.03 12.46
CA LYS A 135 -8.29 6.84 13.33
C LYS A 135 -9.71 6.30 13.53
N LYS A 136 -10.72 7.18 13.70
CA LYS A 136 -12.12 6.75 13.88
C LYS A 136 -12.66 6.04 12.63
N LYS A 137 -12.36 6.58 11.45
CA LYS A 137 -12.74 5.99 10.17
C LYS A 137 -12.03 4.66 9.95
N ALA A 138 -10.72 4.61 10.18
CA ALA A 138 -9.92 3.39 10.09
C ALA A 138 -10.49 2.28 10.97
N LYS A 139 -10.81 2.58 12.26
CA LYS A 139 -11.39 1.59 13.19
C LYS A 139 -12.73 1.07 12.71
N LYS A 140 -13.63 1.96 12.28
CA LYS A 140 -14.95 1.57 11.75
C LYS A 140 -14.82 0.64 10.53
N MET A 141 -13.90 0.98 9.61
CA MET A 141 -13.66 0.15 8.43
C MET A 141 -13.01 -1.19 8.79
N PHE A 142 -12.08 -1.20 9.74
CA PHE A 142 -11.46 -2.42 10.24
C PHE A 142 -12.49 -3.38 10.85
N ASP A 143 -13.35 -2.90 11.76
CA ASP A 143 -14.39 -3.72 12.36
C ASP A 143 -15.38 -4.27 11.32
N LYS A 144 -15.71 -3.45 10.31
CA LYS A 144 -16.55 -3.89 9.21
C LYS A 144 -15.88 -4.95 8.35
N LEU A 145 -14.59 -4.77 8.02
CA LEU A 145 -13.85 -5.77 7.25
C LEU A 145 -13.73 -7.09 8.01
N LEU A 146 -13.47 -7.05 9.32
CA LEU A 146 -13.44 -8.24 10.16
C LEU A 146 -14.75 -9.05 10.10
N SER A 147 -15.90 -8.40 9.95
CA SER A 147 -17.19 -9.07 9.83
C SER A 147 -17.38 -9.89 8.54
N TYR A 148 -16.47 -9.77 7.59
CA TYR A 148 -16.48 -10.55 6.33
C TYR A 148 -15.63 -11.81 6.38
N SER A 149 -14.87 -12.04 7.47
CA SER A 149 -14.15 -13.29 7.69
C SER A 149 -15.13 -14.48 7.87
N ASN A 150 -14.65 -15.69 7.66
CA ASN A 150 -15.43 -16.87 7.99
C ASN A 150 -15.57 -17.05 9.52
N HIS A 151 -16.28 -18.09 9.95
CA HIS A 151 -16.52 -18.43 11.37
C HIS A 151 -15.24 -18.70 12.19
N LEU A 152 -14.10 -18.94 11.54
CA LEU A 152 -12.78 -19.10 12.16
C LEU A 152 -11.93 -17.83 12.14
N GLY A 153 -12.46 -16.70 11.62
CA GLY A 153 -11.72 -15.46 11.46
C GLY A 153 -10.75 -15.45 10.26
N LEU A 154 -10.91 -16.38 9.31
CA LEU A 154 -10.02 -16.50 8.17
C LEU A 154 -10.53 -15.71 6.96
N PHE A 155 -9.57 -15.19 6.17
CA PHE A 155 -9.80 -14.44 4.95
C PHE A 155 -9.25 -15.16 3.71
N SER A 156 -9.91 -14.90 2.59
CA SER A 156 -9.49 -15.26 1.24
C SER A 156 -8.55 -14.21 0.62
N GLU A 157 -8.12 -14.50 -0.58
CA GLU A 157 -7.41 -13.57 -1.45
C GLU A 157 -8.27 -12.37 -1.80
N ASP A 158 -9.50 -12.63 -2.28
CA ASP A 158 -10.46 -11.63 -2.72
C ASP A 158 -11.76 -11.70 -1.91
N ILE A 159 -12.52 -10.60 -1.97
CA ILE A 159 -13.89 -10.51 -1.44
C ILE A 159 -14.77 -9.90 -2.55
N ASP A 160 -15.91 -10.53 -2.85
CA ASP A 160 -16.91 -9.95 -3.74
C ASP A 160 -17.46 -8.63 -3.21
N PHE A 161 -17.56 -7.62 -4.05
CA PHE A 161 -17.99 -6.29 -3.62
C PHE A 161 -19.43 -6.24 -3.12
N LYS A 162 -20.33 -7.05 -3.66
CA LYS A 162 -21.77 -7.02 -3.35
C LYS A 162 -22.16 -8.08 -2.33
N SER A 163 -21.87 -9.35 -2.64
CA SER A 163 -22.24 -10.49 -1.79
C SER A 163 -21.38 -10.59 -0.54
N LYS A 164 -20.16 -10.04 -0.55
CA LYS A 164 -19.13 -10.20 0.48
C LYS A 164 -18.64 -11.64 0.62
N GLU A 165 -18.87 -12.47 -0.38
CA GLU A 165 -18.32 -13.83 -0.44
C GLU A 165 -16.80 -13.81 -0.57
N LEU A 166 -16.17 -14.77 0.10
CA LEU A 166 -14.74 -14.98 0.05
C LEU A 166 -14.37 -15.70 -1.24
N LEU A 167 -13.48 -15.11 -2.05
CA LEU A 167 -13.11 -15.57 -3.38
C LEU A 167 -11.60 -15.80 -3.50
N GLY A 168 -11.20 -16.61 -4.47
CA GLY A 168 -9.79 -16.91 -4.76
C GLY A 168 -9.18 -17.88 -3.75
N ASN A 169 -7.86 -17.80 -3.55
CA ASN A 169 -7.14 -18.67 -2.63
C ASN A 169 -7.61 -18.47 -1.18
N PHE A 170 -7.86 -19.58 -0.48
CA PHE A 170 -8.37 -19.57 0.89
C PHE A 170 -7.75 -20.71 1.73
N PRO A 171 -7.28 -20.45 2.96
CA PRO A 171 -7.02 -19.13 3.53
C PRO A 171 -5.79 -18.48 2.86
N GLN A 172 -5.80 -17.14 2.74
CA GLN A 172 -4.72 -16.40 2.07
C GLN A 172 -3.77 -15.77 3.10
N ALA A 173 -2.53 -16.24 3.14
CA ALA A 173 -1.51 -15.77 4.08
C ALA A 173 -1.22 -14.26 3.94
N TYR A 174 -1.20 -13.73 2.71
CA TYR A 174 -0.93 -12.34 2.44
C TYR A 174 -2.00 -11.41 3.03
N SER A 175 -3.27 -11.80 2.94
CA SER A 175 -4.39 -11.11 3.59
C SER A 175 -4.24 -11.10 5.11
N HIS A 176 -3.80 -12.22 5.72
CA HIS A 176 -3.59 -12.31 7.17
C HIS A 176 -2.38 -11.52 7.66
N LEU A 177 -1.29 -11.43 6.87
CA LEU A 177 -0.17 -10.54 7.20
C LEU A 177 -0.62 -9.09 7.31
N ALA A 178 -1.39 -8.61 6.34
CA ALA A 178 -1.92 -7.24 6.38
C ALA A 178 -2.95 -7.04 7.50
N LEU A 179 -3.79 -8.03 7.79
CA LEU A 179 -4.67 -8.03 8.95
C LEU A 179 -3.91 -7.82 10.25
N ILE A 180 -2.84 -8.62 10.48
CA ILE A 180 -2.04 -8.54 11.71
C ILE A 180 -1.36 -7.17 11.82
N GLU A 181 -0.72 -6.71 10.75
CA GLU A 181 -0.05 -5.40 10.71
C GLU A 181 -1.03 -4.26 11.01
N THR A 182 -2.22 -4.30 10.40
CA THR A 182 -3.26 -3.30 10.63
C THR A 182 -3.81 -3.37 12.06
N ALA A 183 -4.03 -4.56 12.61
CA ALA A 183 -4.55 -4.76 13.96
C ALA A 183 -3.63 -4.19 15.04
N LEU A 184 -2.32 -4.26 14.85
CA LEU A 184 -1.33 -3.73 15.78
C LEU A 184 -1.49 -2.21 16.00
N ASN A 185 -2.00 -1.46 15.03
CA ASN A 185 -2.27 -0.02 15.20
C ASN A 185 -3.35 0.27 16.24
N PHE A 186 -4.30 -0.64 16.45
CA PHE A 186 -5.44 -0.44 17.34
C PHE A 186 -5.20 -0.94 18.75
N ASN A 187 -4.06 -1.57 19.01
CA ASN A 187 -3.64 -2.09 20.31
C ASN A 187 -2.67 -1.14 21.06
N ASN A 188 -2.35 0.01 20.45
CA ASN A 188 -1.45 1.03 21.03
C ASN A 188 -2.22 2.24 21.56
#